data_b15560a2f43980acf061d0679bb5912e
#
_entry.id   b15560a2f43980acf061d0679bb5912e
#
_cell.length_a   1.000
_cell.length_b   1.000
_cell.length_c   1.000
_cell.angle_alpha   90.00
_cell.angle_beta   90.00
_cell.angle_gamma   90.00
#
_symmetry.space_group_name_H-M   'P 1'
#
loop_
_entity.id
_entity.type
_entity.pdbx_description
1 polymer ?
#
loop_
_entity_poly.entity_id
_entity_poly.type
_entity_poly.pdbx_seq_one_letter_code
_entity_poly.pdbx_strand_id
1 'polypeptide(L)'
;MERNTEQEVRDYIAKDLDEALAGIAEAPEARGYIAKGAVLAIKMREALYYGDWQKAKDAAKAIIDLKQYELDPDYTNLFKVSGVDSKEIILADQNIETLDGLGTIGQMYNNVDQGWSSIVPTQNLVDMYEMSDGLTKEESKTYDAKHPFANRDPRMAMTILYPGRDWRGDVLNTLDEKLQDGTVNKNFPTYTDNASKSALTWAKYLDPMDQYGDVWSSGACPIVFRYAEVLLTYAEAANELSGPSDEIYGYLNQIRQRVGMGEVDKAKYGTKDKLRELIRRERTVELAGEGLRRADIVRWQEDGKMLAEKVMNGDLLRVTGTINYGESEPTKRAEITGTAVIETRQFSSRNRYLPIPQTSMDKNPVSYTH
;
A
#
# COMPACT_ATOMS: atom_id res chain seq x y z
N MET A 1 10.13 -27.74 -24.76
CA MET A 1 11.22 -27.17 -23.94
C MET A 1 10.80 -27.39 -22.50
N GLU A 2 11.58 -28.07 -21.71
CA GLU A 2 11.27 -28.29 -20.29
C GLU A 2 11.34 -26.97 -19.52
N ARG A 3 10.58 -26.86 -18.43
CA ARG A 3 10.65 -25.70 -17.54
C ARG A 3 11.92 -25.77 -16.69
N ASN A 4 12.55 -24.63 -16.49
CA ASN A 4 13.57 -24.48 -15.49
C ASN A 4 12.99 -24.63 -14.08
N THR A 5 13.79 -25.14 -13.18
CA THR A 5 13.46 -25.18 -11.75
C THR A 5 13.42 -23.76 -11.18
N GLU A 6 12.72 -23.58 -10.05
CA GLU A 6 12.71 -22.31 -9.35
C GLU A 6 14.13 -21.82 -9.02
N GLN A 7 15.02 -22.74 -8.58
CA GLN A 7 16.40 -22.39 -8.24
C GLN A 7 17.19 -21.92 -9.46
N GLU A 8 17.08 -22.60 -10.61
CA GLU A 8 17.77 -22.18 -11.84
C GLU A 8 17.32 -20.79 -12.27
N VAL A 9 16.00 -20.47 -12.17
CA VAL A 9 15.49 -19.14 -12.51
C VAL A 9 16.06 -18.09 -11.54
N ARG A 10 16.13 -18.38 -10.25
CA ARG A 10 16.71 -17.48 -9.25
C ARG A 10 18.20 -17.24 -9.51
N ASP A 11 18.93 -18.29 -9.87
CA ASP A 11 20.37 -18.18 -10.18
C ASP A 11 20.60 -17.30 -11.43
N TYR A 12 19.73 -17.40 -12.45
CA TYR A 12 19.76 -16.50 -13.61
C TYR A 12 19.46 -15.05 -13.21
N ILE A 13 18.41 -14.82 -12.41
CA ILE A 13 18.07 -13.46 -11.93
C ILE A 13 19.24 -12.87 -11.13
N ALA A 14 19.84 -13.65 -10.22
CA ALA A 14 20.97 -13.17 -9.42
C ALA A 14 22.18 -12.81 -10.30
N LYS A 15 22.49 -13.66 -11.28
CA LYS A 15 23.58 -13.43 -12.24
C LYS A 15 23.34 -12.15 -13.06
N ASP A 16 22.16 -12.00 -13.65
CA ASP A 16 21.83 -10.84 -14.48
C ASP A 16 21.91 -9.53 -13.66
N LEU A 17 21.43 -9.55 -12.39
CA LEU A 17 21.53 -8.40 -11.50
C LEU A 17 22.98 -8.07 -11.10
N ASP A 18 23.81 -9.08 -10.87
CA ASP A 18 25.23 -8.88 -10.54
C ASP A 18 26.02 -8.35 -11.75
N GLU A 19 25.75 -8.84 -12.95
CA GLU A 19 26.33 -8.32 -14.19
C GLU A 19 25.89 -6.86 -14.45
N ALA A 20 24.60 -6.55 -14.22
CA ALA A 20 24.09 -5.18 -14.33
C ALA A 20 24.80 -4.25 -13.34
N LEU A 21 24.95 -4.66 -12.07
CA LEU A 21 25.62 -3.85 -11.04
C LEU A 21 27.08 -3.55 -11.36
N ALA A 22 27.76 -4.40 -12.11
CA ALA A 22 29.15 -4.19 -12.50
C ALA A 22 29.35 -3.05 -13.51
N GLY A 23 28.31 -2.72 -14.28
CA GLY A 23 28.43 -1.75 -15.39
C GLY A 23 27.47 -0.54 -15.32
N ILE A 24 26.50 -0.53 -14.39
CA ILE A 24 25.49 0.53 -14.34
C ILE A 24 25.98 1.78 -13.60
N ALA A 25 25.52 2.95 -14.05
CA ALA A 25 25.81 4.22 -13.39
C ALA A 25 25.27 4.26 -11.95
N GLU A 26 25.97 4.96 -11.04
CA GLU A 26 25.53 5.12 -9.65
C GLU A 26 24.25 5.92 -9.55
N ALA A 27 24.15 7.03 -10.29
CA ALA A 27 22.97 7.90 -10.34
C ALA A 27 22.32 7.84 -11.73
N PRO A 28 21.00 8.05 -11.83
CA PRO A 28 20.33 8.07 -13.12
C PRO A 28 20.79 9.28 -13.95
N GLU A 29 20.97 9.09 -15.25
CA GLU A 29 21.34 10.16 -16.19
C GLU A 29 20.21 11.19 -16.30
N ALA A 30 18.97 10.73 -16.27
CA ALA A 30 17.76 11.56 -16.21
C ALA A 30 16.63 10.77 -15.55
N ARG A 31 15.51 11.45 -15.23
CA ARG A 31 14.32 10.79 -14.69
C ARG A 31 13.85 9.66 -15.62
N GLY A 32 13.50 8.52 -15.03
CA GLY A 32 13.06 7.32 -15.76
C GLY A 32 14.20 6.39 -16.17
N TYR A 33 15.45 6.83 -16.11
CA TYR A 33 16.58 5.94 -16.37
C TYR A 33 16.89 5.07 -15.13
N ILE A 34 17.19 3.80 -15.39
CA ILE A 34 17.59 2.85 -14.35
C ILE A 34 19.03 3.13 -13.94
N ALA A 35 19.28 3.20 -12.64
CA ALA A 35 20.60 3.33 -12.05
C ALA A 35 20.81 2.27 -10.96
N LYS A 36 21.97 2.28 -10.33
CA LYS A 36 22.42 1.28 -9.34
C LYS A 36 21.38 1.03 -8.23
N GLY A 37 20.74 2.08 -7.73
CA GLY A 37 19.70 1.95 -6.70
C GLY A 37 18.51 1.10 -7.13
N ALA A 38 18.07 1.21 -8.39
CA ALA A 38 16.96 0.43 -8.90
C ALA A 38 17.33 -1.07 -9.05
N VAL A 39 18.54 -1.39 -9.53
CA VAL A 39 19.01 -2.77 -9.63
C VAL A 39 19.16 -3.41 -8.25
N LEU A 40 19.71 -2.66 -7.28
CA LEU A 40 19.78 -3.10 -5.88
C LEU A 40 18.38 -3.29 -5.27
N ALA A 41 17.39 -2.47 -5.62
CA ALA A 41 16.03 -2.59 -5.13
C ALA A 41 15.33 -3.85 -5.68
N ILE A 42 15.58 -4.22 -6.93
CA ILE A 42 15.12 -5.50 -7.49
C ILE A 42 15.74 -6.68 -6.73
N LYS A 43 17.07 -6.65 -6.52
CA LYS A 43 17.79 -7.68 -5.76
C LYS A 43 17.30 -7.79 -4.31
N MET A 44 17.05 -6.65 -3.67
CA MET A 44 16.48 -6.57 -2.32
C MET A 44 15.10 -7.22 -2.24
N ARG A 45 14.19 -6.91 -3.17
CA ARG A 45 12.82 -7.43 -3.17
C ARG A 45 12.76 -8.91 -3.52
N GLU A 46 13.58 -9.36 -4.46
CA GLU A 46 13.76 -10.79 -4.78
C GLU A 46 14.17 -11.56 -3.52
N ALA A 47 15.26 -11.17 -2.88
CA ALA A 47 15.76 -11.81 -1.68
C ALA A 47 14.74 -11.82 -0.54
N LEU A 48 14.03 -10.70 -0.33
CA LEU A 48 12.96 -10.59 0.67
C LEU A 48 11.84 -11.60 0.42
N TYR A 49 11.39 -11.76 -0.83
CA TYR A 49 10.28 -12.64 -1.17
C TYR A 49 10.61 -14.12 -0.99
N TYR A 50 11.87 -14.48 -1.15
CA TYR A 50 12.33 -15.84 -0.91
C TYR A 50 12.83 -16.09 0.52
N GLY A 51 12.82 -15.06 1.39
CA GLY A 51 13.25 -15.19 2.78
C GLY A 51 14.78 -15.27 2.93
N ASP A 52 15.54 -14.85 1.93
CA ASP A 52 16.99 -14.70 2.04
C ASP A 52 17.31 -13.39 2.77
N TRP A 53 17.11 -13.45 4.10
CA TRP A 53 17.21 -12.27 4.96
C TRP A 53 18.56 -11.57 4.89
N GLN A 54 19.66 -12.33 4.75
CA GLN A 54 20.98 -11.72 4.67
C GLN A 54 21.13 -10.91 3.39
N LYS A 55 20.78 -11.49 2.23
CA LYS A 55 20.86 -10.78 0.95
C LYS A 55 19.89 -9.59 0.89
N ALA A 56 18.68 -9.73 1.44
CA ALA A 56 17.73 -8.65 1.49
C ALA A 56 18.25 -7.47 2.32
N LYS A 57 18.81 -7.75 3.51
CA LYS A 57 19.44 -6.76 4.38
C LYS A 57 20.62 -6.07 3.69
N ASP A 58 21.52 -6.86 3.08
CA ASP A 58 22.74 -6.33 2.46
C ASP A 58 22.41 -5.45 1.25
N ALA A 59 21.44 -5.84 0.43
CA ALA A 59 20.98 -5.04 -0.71
C ALA A 59 20.28 -3.74 -0.24
N ALA A 60 19.43 -3.81 0.78
CA ALA A 60 18.82 -2.62 1.39
C ALA A 60 19.90 -1.68 1.96
N LYS A 61 20.87 -2.21 2.69
CA LYS A 61 21.98 -1.42 3.24
C LYS A 61 22.82 -0.76 2.15
N ALA A 62 23.08 -1.47 1.05
CA ALA A 62 23.79 -0.91 -0.09
C ALA A 62 23.07 0.30 -0.70
N ILE A 63 21.71 0.28 -0.78
CA ILE A 63 20.93 1.44 -1.25
C ILE A 63 21.04 2.60 -0.25
N ILE A 64 20.93 2.33 1.05
CA ILE A 64 21.07 3.34 2.11
C ILE A 64 22.44 4.01 2.03
N ASP A 65 23.50 3.23 1.81
CA ASP A 65 24.89 3.71 1.76
C ASP A 65 25.20 4.52 0.49
N LEU A 66 24.39 4.44 -0.57
CA LEU A 66 24.50 5.34 -1.73
C LEU A 66 24.25 6.80 -1.34
N LYS A 67 23.45 7.07 -0.30
CA LYS A 67 23.07 8.42 0.18
C LYS A 67 22.46 9.30 -0.92
N GLN A 68 21.79 8.68 -1.87
CA GLN A 68 21.12 9.36 -3.00
C GLN A 68 19.64 9.56 -2.75
N TYR A 69 19.07 8.80 -1.82
CA TYR A 69 17.64 8.74 -1.53
C TYR A 69 17.36 9.23 -0.11
N GLU A 70 16.22 9.88 0.07
CA GLU A 70 15.74 10.34 1.37
C GLU A 70 14.21 10.27 1.41
N LEU A 71 13.60 10.15 2.60
CA LEU A 71 12.14 10.20 2.73
C LEU A 71 11.64 11.59 2.32
N ASP A 72 10.60 11.62 1.48
CA ASP A 72 9.93 12.88 1.14
C ASP A 72 9.23 13.45 2.38
N PRO A 73 9.44 14.72 2.72
CA PRO A 73 8.78 15.33 3.87
C PRO A 73 7.25 15.43 3.71
N ASP A 74 6.75 15.46 2.47
CA ASP A 74 5.33 15.48 2.17
C ASP A 74 4.86 14.14 1.59
N TYR A 75 4.43 13.24 2.49
CA TYR A 75 3.89 11.93 2.11
C TYR A 75 2.74 12.03 1.10
N THR A 76 1.90 13.05 1.19
CA THR A 76 0.75 13.20 0.30
C THR A 76 1.19 13.61 -1.10
N ASN A 77 2.13 14.55 -1.20
CA ASN A 77 2.63 15.04 -2.49
C ASN A 77 3.45 14.00 -3.25
N LEU A 78 4.15 13.12 -2.53
CA LEU A 78 4.99 12.06 -3.11
C LEU A 78 4.28 11.25 -4.21
N PHE A 79 2.98 11.03 -4.07
CA PHE A 79 2.18 10.18 -4.98
C PHE A 79 1.41 10.97 -6.04
N LYS A 80 1.58 12.27 -6.10
CA LYS A 80 0.94 13.16 -7.06
C LYS A 80 1.83 13.47 -8.25
N VAL A 81 1.24 14.02 -9.31
CA VAL A 81 2.01 14.48 -10.48
C VAL A 81 3.10 15.49 -10.09
N SER A 82 2.83 16.35 -9.10
CA SER A 82 3.82 17.31 -8.58
C SER A 82 4.98 16.67 -7.80
N GLY A 83 4.85 15.42 -7.35
CA GLY A 83 5.86 14.70 -6.57
C GLY A 83 6.79 13.80 -7.39
N VAL A 84 6.65 13.77 -8.72
CA VAL A 84 7.39 12.82 -9.59
C VAL A 84 8.92 12.95 -9.55
N ASP A 85 9.44 14.07 -9.09
CA ASP A 85 10.88 14.32 -8.95
C ASP A 85 11.39 14.14 -7.51
N SER A 86 10.58 13.55 -6.63
CA SER A 86 10.97 13.29 -5.24
C SER A 86 12.19 12.39 -5.14
N LYS A 87 13.11 12.73 -4.24
CA LYS A 87 14.29 11.90 -3.94
C LYS A 87 13.95 10.57 -3.24
N GLU A 88 12.72 10.39 -2.79
CA GLU A 88 12.27 9.11 -2.26
C GLU A 88 12.07 8.07 -3.38
N ILE A 89 11.79 8.50 -4.60
CA ILE A 89 11.52 7.61 -5.74
C ILE A 89 12.83 7.02 -6.26
N ILE A 90 12.94 5.70 -6.20
CA ILE A 90 14.08 4.95 -6.76
C ILE A 90 13.78 4.54 -8.20
N LEU A 91 12.56 4.10 -8.46
CA LEU A 91 12.06 3.73 -9.78
C LEU A 91 10.55 3.93 -9.83
N ALA A 92 10.07 4.56 -10.88
CA ALA A 92 8.64 4.71 -11.17
C ALA A 92 8.37 4.44 -12.64
N ASP A 93 7.17 3.96 -12.93
CA ASP A 93 6.63 3.88 -14.28
C ASP A 93 6.31 5.30 -14.75
N GLN A 94 6.79 5.68 -15.94
CA GLN A 94 6.69 7.06 -16.42
C GLN A 94 5.45 7.24 -17.27
N ASN A 95 4.55 8.15 -16.86
CA ASN A 95 3.36 8.51 -17.61
C ASN A 95 3.35 10.01 -17.92
N ILE A 96 2.71 10.36 -19.04
CA ILE A 96 2.51 11.73 -19.49
C ILE A 96 1.04 11.88 -19.90
N GLU A 97 0.31 12.74 -19.19
CA GLU A 97 -1.14 12.92 -19.33
C GLU A 97 -1.63 13.00 -20.80
N THR A 98 -0.92 13.73 -21.65
CA THR A 98 -1.34 13.97 -23.02
C THR A 98 -0.84 12.95 -24.05
N LEU A 99 0.10 12.10 -23.68
CA LEU A 99 0.75 11.15 -24.61
C LEU A 99 0.51 9.69 -24.20
N ASP A 100 0.71 9.38 -22.92
CA ASP A 100 0.58 8.04 -22.36
C ASP A 100 0.10 8.17 -20.91
N GLY A 101 -1.14 8.59 -20.76
CA GLY A 101 -1.76 8.83 -19.47
C GLY A 101 -2.17 7.54 -18.77
N LEU A 102 -1.99 7.50 -17.46
CA LEU A 102 -2.35 6.36 -16.63
C LEU A 102 -3.87 6.23 -16.45
N GLY A 103 -4.52 5.43 -17.29
CA GLY A 103 -5.96 5.20 -17.25
C GLY A 103 -6.43 4.40 -16.00
N THR A 104 -5.55 3.62 -15.39
CA THR A 104 -5.90 2.83 -14.19
C THR A 104 -6.32 3.70 -13.00
N ILE A 105 -5.87 4.95 -12.93
CA ILE A 105 -6.26 5.91 -11.88
C ILE A 105 -7.77 6.14 -11.87
N GLY A 106 -8.45 6.17 -13.02
CA GLY A 106 -9.91 6.30 -13.10
C GLY A 106 -10.67 5.19 -12.36
N GLN A 107 -10.04 4.01 -12.18
CA GLN A 107 -10.62 2.93 -11.39
C GLN A 107 -10.54 3.18 -9.87
N MET A 108 -9.72 4.11 -9.43
CA MET A 108 -9.51 4.48 -8.03
C MET A 108 -10.39 5.66 -7.61
N TYR A 109 -10.77 6.56 -8.53
CA TYR A 109 -11.69 7.66 -8.26
C TYR A 109 -13.10 7.16 -7.94
N ASN A 110 -13.84 7.92 -7.12
CA ASN A 110 -15.23 7.61 -6.79
C ASN A 110 -16.18 7.95 -7.95
N ASN A 111 -17.43 7.49 -7.86
CA ASN A 111 -18.41 7.64 -8.93
C ASN A 111 -18.78 9.11 -9.23
N VAL A 112 -18.85 9.97 -8.21
CA VAL A 112 -19.12 11.41 -8.41
C VAL A 112 -17.96 12.09 -9.12
N ASP A 113 -16.76 11.60 -8.95
CA ASP A 113 -15.55 12.04 -9.65
C ASP A 113 -15.38 11.37 -11.04
N GLN A 114 -16.42 10.75 -11.58
CA GLN A 114 -16.42 10.06 -12.88
C GLN A 114 -15.51 8.82 -12.92
N GLY A 115 -15.10 8.32 -11.77
CA GLY A 115 -14.34 7.09 -11.63
C GLY A 115 -15.26 5.87 -11.44
N TRP A 116 -14.63 4.71 -11.31
CA TRP A 116 -15.34 3.44 -11.22
C TRP A 116 -15.29 2.80 -9.83
N SER A 117 -14.52 3.32 -8.88
CA SER A 117 -14.33 2.71 -7.55
C SER A 117 -14.09 1.18 -7.60
N SER A 118 -13.42 0.70 -8.65
CA SER A 118 -13.14 -0.73 -8.85
C SER A 118 -12.00 -1.22 -7.96
N ILE A 119 -11.07 -0.31 -7.65
CA ILE A 119 -9.93 -0.54 -6.77
C ILE A 119 -10.12 0.34 -5.56
N VAL A 120 -10.48 -0.24 -4.42
CA VAL A 120 -10.82 0.51 -3.21
C VAL A 120 -10.15 -0.08 -1.96
N PRO A 121 -9.83 0.75 -0.95
CA PRO A 121 -9.37 0.25 0.33
C PRO A 121 -10.50 -0.47 1.08
N THR A 122 -10.13 -1.31 2.03
CA THR A 122 -11.07 -2.05 2.88
C THR A 122 -11.04 -1.53 4.31
N GLN A 123 -12.10 -1.81 5.09
CA GLN A 123 -12.11 -1.49 6.52
C GLN A 123 -10.94 -2.16 7.25
N ASN A 124 -10.53 -3.36 6.83
CA ASN A 124 -9.37 -4.03 7.39
C ASN A 124 -8.08 -3.18 7.28
N LEU A 125 -7.93 -2.42 6.19
CA LEU A 125 -6.78 -1.51 6.07
C LEU A 125 -6.91 -0.33 7.05
N VAL A 126 -8.10 0.26 7.20
CA VAL A 126 -8.34 1.32 8.20
C VAL A 126 -7.95 0.83 9.59
N ASP A 127 -8.33 -0.40 9.91
CA ASP A 127 -8.08 -1.02 11.21
C ASP A 127 -6.58 -1.29 11.49
N MET A 128 -5.75 -1.38 10.45
CA MET A 128 -4.29 -1.54 10.59
C MET A 128 -3.56 -0.26 11.01
N TYR A 129 -4.14 0.93 10.73
CA TYR A 129 -3.55 2.18 11.20
C TYR A 129 -3.64 2.27 12.72
N GLU A 130 -2.56 2.66 13.38
CA GLU A 130 -2.56 2.91 14.83
C GLU A 130 -3.44 4.12 15.16
N MET A 131 -3.75 4.27 16.44
CA MET A 131 -4.27 5.51 16.97
C MET A 131 -3.14 6.53 17.10
N SER A 132 -3.45 7.80 17.22
CA SER A 132 -2.45 8.89 17.33
C SER A 132 -1.54 8.77 18.55
N ASP A 133 -1.93 7.94 19.55
CA ASP A 133 -1.11 7.60 20.71
C ASP A 133 -0.11 6.45 20.47
N GLY A 134 -0.05 5.90 19.25
CA GLY A 134 0.85 4.81 18.85
C GLY A 134 0.40 3.42 19.30
N LEU A 135 -0.85 3.28 19.72
CA LEU A 135 -1.47 2.01 20.10
C LEU A 135 -2.40 1.51 18.98
N THR A 136 -2.68 0.21 19.00
CA THR A 136 -3.73 -0.33 18.12
C THR A 136 -5.11 0.13 18.59
N LYS A 137 -6.13 0.02 17.74
CA LYS A 137 -7.50 0.39 18.11
C LYS A 137 -8.04 -0.45 19.29
N GLU A 138 -7.53 -1.67 19.45
CA GLU A 138 -7.90 -2.57 20.56
C GLU A 138 -7.24 -2.19 21.89
N GLU A 139 -6.07 -1.56 21.85
CA GLU A 139 -5.28 -1.18 23.02
C GLU A 139 -5.57 0.26 23.46
N SER A 140 -5.86 1.15 22.51
CA SER A 140 -6.04 2.57 22.78
C SER A 140 -7.38 2.87 23.44
N LYS A 141 -7.34 3.71 24.47
CA LYS A 141 -8.54 4.22 25.15
C LYS A 141 -9.22 5.37 24.39
N THR A 142 -8.58 5.87 23.37
CA THR A 142 -9.11 6.99 22.55
C THR A 142 -9.91 6.50 21.33
N TYR A 143 -9.94 5.17 21.10
CA TYR A 143 -10.74 4.60 20.02
C TYR A 143 -12.24 4.70 20.33
N ASP A 144 -12.98 5.22 19.37
CA ASP A 144 -14.44 5.29 19.40
C ASP A 144 -15.01 4.54 18.18
N ALA A 145 -15.72 3.45 18.43
CA ALA A 145 -16.32 2.65 17.38
C ALA A 145 -17.42 3.39 16.59
N LYS A 146 -18.02 4.45 17.17
CA LYS A 146 -18.98 5.33 16.49
C LYS A 146 -18.27 6.26 15.50
N HIS A 147 -17.02 6.63 15.78
CA HIS A 147 -16.20 7.52 14.97
C HIS A 147 -14.82 6.88 14.66
N PRO A 148 -14.79 5.76 13.91
CA PRO A 148 -13.59 4.93 13.76
C PRO A 148 -12.45 5.60 12.97
N PHE A 149 -12.71 6.74 12.36
CA PHE A 149 -11.73 7.53 11.60
C PHE A 149 -11.04 8.60 12.44
N ALA A 150 -11.55 8.88 13.66
CA ALA A 150 -10.97 9.89 14.56
C ALA A 150 -9.73 9.38 15.28
N ASN A 151 -8.81 10.29 15.61
CA ASN A 151 -7.59 10.02 16.39
C ASN A 151 -6.68 8.94 15.81
N ARG A 152 -6.59 8.82 14.49
CA ARG A 152 -5.78 7.80 13.80
C ARG A 152 -4.41 8.35 13.39
N ASP A 153 -3.49 7.42 13.11
CA ASP A 153 -2.26 7.71 12.38
C ASP A 153 -2.57 8.61 11.17
N PRO A 154 -1.89 9.75 11.00
CA PRO A 154 -2.17 10.69 9.91
C PRO A 154 -2.17 10.06 8.52
N ARG A 155 -1.37 9.00 8.31
CA ARG A 155 -1.32 8.28 7.02
C ARG A 155 -2.67 7.69 6.63
N MET A 156 -3.55 7.37 7.58
CA MET A 156 -4.90 6.90 7.25
C MET A 156 -5.65 7.92 6.40
N ALA A 157 -5.70 9.16 6.84
CA ALA A 157 -6.36 10.23 6.09
C ALA A 157 -5.59 10.62 4.80
N MET A 158 -4.26 10.52 4.78
CA MET A 158 -3.44 10.78 3.60
C MET A 158 -3.63 9.71 2.51
N THR A 159 -4.03 8.49 2.89
CA THR A 159 -4.16 7.33 2.01
C THR A 159 -5.61 7.08 1.60
N ILE A 160 -6.57 7.30 2.49
CA ILE A 160 -7.97 6.89 2.35
C ILE A 160 -8.92 8.09 2.41
N LEU A 161 -9.81 8.18 1.46
CA LEU A 161 -11.01 9.00 1.55
C LEU A 161 -12.08 8.19 2.28
N TYR A 162 -12.41 8.63 3.49
CA TYR A 162 -13.42 8.03 4.35
C TYR A 162 -14.70 8.87 4.34
N PRO A 163 -15.87 8.31 4.66
CA PRO A 163 -17.11 9.06 4.74
C PRO A 163 -17.01 10.20 5.77
N GLY A 164 -17.53 11.37 5.41
CA GLY A 164 -17.46 12.59 6.23
C GLY A 164 -16.24 13.47 5.96
N ARG A 165 -15.25 13.02 5.20
CA ARG A 165 -14.08 13.83 4.83
C ARG A 165 -14.45 14.90 3.83
N ASP A 166 -13.78 16.07 3.95
CA ASP A 166 -13.88 17.11 2.91
C ASP A 166 -13.14 16.64 1.65
N TRP A 167 -13.83 16.72 0.52
CA TRP A 167 -13.29 16.36 -0.78
C TRP A 167 -13.89 17.26 -1.86
N ARG A 168 -13.06 18.01 -2.58
CA ARG A 168 -13.45 18.89 -3.68
C ARG A 168 -14.48 19.95 -3.30
N GLY A 169 -14.38 20.49 -2.09
CA GLY A 169 -15.28 21.53 -1.59
C GLY A 169 -16.63 21.03 -1.07
N ASP A 170 -16.82 19.71 -1.01
CA ASP A 170 -18.02 19.07 -0.48
C ASP A 170 -17.66 18.02 0.58
N VAL A 171 -18.65 17.50 1.31
CA VAL A 171 -18.51 16.40 2.25
C VAL A 171 -18.71 15.06 1.52
N LEU A 172 -17.70 14.21 1.49
CA LEU A 172 -17.82 12.88 0.91
C LEU A 172 -18.83 12.05 1.70
N ASN A 173 -19.98 11.77 1.10
CA ASN A 173 -20.99 10.90 1.68
C ASN A 173 -21.05 9.58 0.92
N THR A 174 -20.75 8.47 1.63
CA THR A 174 -20.88 7.10 1.13
C THR A 174 -21.78 6.24 2.04
N LEU A 175 -22.46 6.87 3.03
CA LEU A 175 -23.25 6.17 4.05
C LEU A 175 -24.75 6.33 3.87
N ASP A 176 -25.23 7.47 3.38
CA ASP A 176 -26.65 7.74 3.22
C ASP A 176 -27.10 7.50 1.77
N GLU A 177 -28.29 6.95 1.58
CA GLU A 177 -28.90 6.76 0.24
C GLU A 177 -29.22 8.09 -0.45
N LYS A 178 -29.44 9.15 0.34
CA LYS A 178 -29.73 10.48 -0.14
C LYS A 178 -28.75 11.49 0.45
N LEU A 179 -28.41 12.50 -0.34
CA LEU A 179 -27.64 13.64 0.12
C LEU A 179 -28.52 14.60 0.94
N GLN A 180 -27.90 15.61 1.56
CA GLN A 180 -28.59 16.60 2.43
C GLN A 180 -29.71 17.35 1.70
N ASP A 181 -29.59 17.59 0.40
CA ASP A 181 -30.59 18.25 -0.44
C ASP A 181 -31.72 17.29 -0.91
N GLY A 182 -31.70 16.03 -0.47
CA GLY A 182 -32.69 15.01 -0.81
C GLY A 182 -32.43 14.29 -2.15
N THR A 183 -31.39 14.67 -2.90
CA THR A 183 -31.01 13.98 -4.14
C THR A 183 -30.42 12.60 -3.86
N VAL A 184 -30.47 11.72 -4.86
CA VAL A 184 -29.90 10.37 -4.76
C VAL A 184 -28.37 10.44 -4.66
N ASN A 185 -27.82 9.77 -3.68
CA ASN A 185 -26.37 9.68 -3.48
C ASN A 185 -25.74 8.66 -4.41
N LYS A 186 -25.05 9.11 -5.44
CA LYS A 186 -24.37 8.26 -6.42
C LYS A 186 -23.13 7.50 -5.87
N ASN A 187 -22.63 7.91 -4.70
CA ASN A 187 -21.53 7.21 -4.01
C ASN A 187 -22.03 6.17 -2.99
N PHE A 188 -23.36 6.04 -2.81
CA PHE A 188 -23.91 5.01 -1.92
C PHE A 188 -23.59 3.61 -2.45
N PRO A 189 -23.05 2.67 -1.65
CA PRO A 189 -22.44 1.41 -2.13
C PRO A 189 -23.32 0.50 -2.99
N THR A 190 -24.65 0.61 -2.88
CA THR A 190 -25.60 -0.17 -3.68
C THR A 190 -26.22 0.59 -4.85
N TYR A 191 -25.83 1.85 -5.07
CA TYR A 191 -26.42 2.67 -6.13
C TYR A 191 -26.08 2.14 -7.53
N THR A 192 -24.78 1.91 -7.82
CA THR A 192 -24.29 1.35 -9.08
C THR A 192 -23.05 0.49 -8.83
N ASP A 193 -22.58 -0.20 -9.87
CA ASP A 193 -21.32 -0.95 -9.80
C ASP A 193 -20.11 -0.03 -9.64
N ASN A 194 -20.21 1.23 -10.09
CA ASN A 194 -19.16 2.24 -9.95
C ASN A 194 -19.12 2.91 -8.55
N ALA A 195 -20.07 2.61 -7.66
CA ALA A 195 -20.01 3.05 -6.28
C ALA A 195 -19.13 2.11 -5.44
N SER A 196 -18.28 2.67 -4.59
CA SER A 196 -17.39 1.88 -3.73
C SER A 196 -18.15 0.93 -2.83
N LYS A 197 -17.97 -0.37 -3.00
CA LYS A 197 -18.61 -1.39 -2.17
C LYS A 197 -18.13 -1.36 -0.72
N SER A 198 -16.92 -0.86 -0.46
CA SER A 198 -16.36 -0.70 0.89
C SER A 198 -16.77 0.60 1.58
N ALA A 199 -17.46 1.50 0.90
CA ALA A 199 -17.75 2.87 1.33
C ALA A 199 -16.47 3.74 1.54
N LEU A 200 -15.30 3.25 1.10
CA LEU A 200 -14.01 3.91 1.15
C LEU A 200 -13.47 4.07 -0.26
N THR A 201 -12.67 5.11 -0.50
CA THR A 201 -11.92 5.30 -1.74
C THR A 201 -10.48 5.72 -1.45
N TRP A 202 -9.61 5.70 -2.45
CA TRP A 202 -8.23 6.16 -2.27
C TRP A 202 -8.17 7.69 -2.24
N ALA A 203 -7.28 8.23 -1.40
CA ALA A 203 -6.75 9.59 -1.49
C ALA A 203 -5.36 9.58 -2.12
N LYS A 204 -4.60 8.51 -1.84
CA LYS A 204 -3.27 8.28 -2.38
C LYS A 204 -3.33 8.15 -3.90
N TYR A 205 -2.43 8.78 -4.62
CA TYR A 205 -2.39 8.92 -6.07
C TYR A 205 -3.48 9.81 -6.70
N LEU A 206 -4.49 10.25 -5.94
CA LEU A 206 -5.55 11.06 -6.53
C LEU A 206 -5.24 12.54 -6.33
N ASP A 207 -5.01 13.22 -7.43
CA ASP A 207 -5.02 14.67 -7.47
C ASP A 207 -6.47 15.20 -7.54
N PRO A 208 -6.75 16.41 -7.06
CA PRO A 208 -8.04 17.05 -7.31
C PRO A 208 -8.34 17.13 -8.80
N MET A 209 -9.56 16.79 -9.20
CA MET A 209 -9.94 16.70 -10.63
C MET A 209 -9.89 18.01 -11.39
N ASP A 210 -9.89 19.13 -10.71
CA ASP A 210 -9.71 20.46 -11.31
C ASP A 210 -8.29 20.64 -11.91
N GLN A 211 -7.36 19.73 -11.58
CA GLN A 211 -6.01 19.71 -12.14
C GLN A 211 -5.88 18.83 -13.38
N TYR A 212 -6.89 18.01 -13.72
CA TYR A 212 -6.89 17.12 -14.88
C TYR A 212 -8.14 17.31 -15.74
N GLY A 213 -7.96 17.29 -17.04
CA GLY A 213 -9.06 17.24 -17.99
C GLY A 213 -9.84 15.92 -17.98
N ASP A 214 -9.17 14.82 -17.65
CA ASP A 214 -9.72 13.47 -17.67
C ASP A 214 -9.06 12.58 -16.61
N VAL A 215 -9.86 12.00 -15.68
CA VAL A 215 -9.37 11.03 -14.66
C VAL A 215 -8.83 9.73 -15.27
N TRP A 216 -9.12 9.47 -16.53
CA TRP A 216 -8.65 8.29 -17.26
C TRP A 216 -7.33 8.52 -18.00
N SER A 217 -6.73 9.70 -17.87
CA SER A 217 -5.47 10.07 -18.51
C SER A 217 -4.58 10.87 -17.57
N SER A 218 -4.23 10.27 -16.42
CA SER A 218 -3.40 10.92 -15.41
C SER A 218 -1.92 10.87 -15.77
N GLY A 219 -1.19 11.95 -15.48
CA GLY A 219 0.28 11.99 -15.53
C GLY A 219 0.95 11.42 -14.26
N ALA A 220 0.18 10.82 -13.35
CA ALA A 220 0.75 10.18 -12.17
C ALA A 220 1.68 9.03 -12.57
N CYS A 221 2.83 8.93 -11.90
CA CYS A 221 3.84 7.90 -12.15
C CYS A 221 3.80 6.87 -11.02
N PRO A 222 3.23 5.67 -11.24
CA PRO A 222 3.21 4.62 -10.23
C PRO A 222 4.62 4.29 -9.75
N ILE A 223 4.82 4.37 -8.45
CA ILE A 223 6.13 4.11 -7.83
C ILE A 223 6.34 2.60 -7.76
N VAL A 224 7.43 2.13 -8.37
CA VAL A 224 7.83 0.71 -8.36
C VAL A 224 8.69 0.43 -7.13
N PHE A 225 9.66 1.32 -6.83
CA PHE A 225 10.51 1.26 -5.65
C PHE A 225 10.70 2.65 -5.05
N ARG A 226 10.62 2.74 -3.74
CA ARG A 226 10.91 3.96 -2.99
C ARG A 226 11.67 3.69 -1.70
N TYR A 227 12.30 4.73 -1.18
CA TYR A 227 13.24 4.62 -0.05
C TYR A 227 12.59 4.08 1.23
N ALA A 228 11.32 4.41 1.51
CA ALA A 228 10.63 3.84 2.66
C ALA A 228 10.52 2.30 2.60
N GLU A 229 10.34 1.70 1.40
CA GLU A 229 10.37 0.24 1.26
C GLU A 229 11.76 -0.32 1.59
N VAL A 230 12.83 0.39 1.25
CA VAL A 230 14.20 -0.02 1.57
C VAL A 230 14.41 -0.06 3.08
N LEU A 231 14.00 1.01 3.79
CA LEU A 231 14.12 1.08 5.25
C LEU A 231 13.31 -0.03 5.94
N LEU A 232 12.09 -0.29 5.48
CA LEU A 232 11.22 -1.35 6.01
C LEU A 232 11.77 -2.74 5.70
N THR A 233 12.34 -2.95 4.53
CA THR A 233 12.96 -4.23 4.17
C THR A 233 14.21 -4.49 4.99
N TYR A 234 15.06 -3.47 5.21
CA TYR A 234 16.19 -3.58 6.12
C TYR A 234 15.71 -3.97 7.53
N ALA A 235 14.71 -3.24 8.06
CA ALA A 235 14.17 -3.50 9.39
C ALA A 235 13.63 -4.92 9.53
N GLU A 236 12.87 -5.41 8.55
CA GLU A 236 12.34 -6.77 8.55
C GLU A 236 13.47 -7.80 8.51
N ALA A 237 14.36 -7.70 7.55
CA ALA A 237 15.44 -8.66 7.36
C ALA A 237 16.41 -8.69 8.56
N ALA A 238 16.79 -7.54 9.09
CA ALA A 238 17.65 -7.43 10.27
C ALA A 238 16.99 -8.02 11.52
N ASN A 239 15.69 -7.76 11.73
CA ASN A 239 14.95 -8.36 12.83
C ASN A 239 14.86 -9.88 12.69
N GLU A 240 14.64 -10.41 11.48
CA GLU A 240 14.59 -11.86 11.26
C GLU A 240 15.95 -12.54 11.47
N LEU A 241 17.04 -11.87 11.23
CA LEU A 241 18.40 -12.38 11.49
C LEU A 241 18.77 -12.32 12.98
N SER A 242 18.61 -11.17 13.60
CA SER A 242 19.28 -10.86 14.87
C SER A 242 18.35 -10.34 15.98
N GLY A 243 17.07 -10.10 15.69
CA GLY A 243 16.15 -9.44 16.61
C GLY A 243 16.32 -7.92 16.66
N PRO A 244 15.73 -7.25 17.69
CA PRO A 244 15.71 -5.81 17.81
C PRO A 244 17.11 -5.17 17.87
N SER A 245 17.26 -3.99 17.27
CA SER A 245 18.45 -3.14 17.39
C SER A 245 18.09 -1.66 17.28
N ASP A 246 18.96 -0.79 17.78
CA ASP A 246 18.76 0.66 17.68
C ASP A 246 18.70 1.14 16.22
N GLU A 247 19.42 0.49 15.32
CA GLU A 247 19.38 0.80 13.89
C GLU A 247 18.00 0.52 13.30
N ILE A 248 17.37 -0.61 13.63
CA ILE A 248 16.00 -0.95 13.21
C ILE A 248 15.02 0.11 13.72
N TYR A 249 15.07 0.44 15.01
CA TYR A 249 14.21 1.48 15.59
C TYR A 249 14.45 2.84 14.92
N GLY A 250 15.69 3.18 14.60
CA GLY A 250 16.04 4.41 13.90
C GLY A 250 15.37 4.53 12.53
N TYR A 251 15.35 3.47 11.74
CA TYR A 251 14.68 3.47 10.43
C TYR A 251 13.14 3.51 10.55
N LEU A 252 12.56 2.78 11.49
CA LEU A 252 11.13 2.86 11.75
C LEU A 252 10.71 4.25 12.23
N ASN A 253 11.50 4.87 13.11
CA ASN A 253 11.22 6.19 13.61
C ASN A 253 11.30 7.27 12.54
N GLN A 254 12.20 7.18 11.56
CA GLN A 254 12.23 8.10 10.41
C GLN A 254 10.89 8.09 9.65
N ILE A 255 10.35 6.91 9.38
CA ILE A 255 9.05 6.75 8.70
C ILE A 255 7.91 7.33 9.53
N ARG A 256 7.87 7.03 10.82
CA ARG A 256 6.82 7.46 11.75
C ARG A 256 6.86 8.98 11.98
N GLN A 257 8.03 9.53 12.26
CA GLN A 257 8.22 10.96 12.55
C GLN A 257 7.90 11.84 11.34
N ARG A 258 8.15 11.39 10.11
CA ARG A 258 7.77 12.10 8.89
C ARG A 258 6.30 12.56 8.89
N VAL A 259 5.41 11.77 9.47
CA VAL A 259 3.97 12.03 9.53
C VAL A 259 3.49 12.43 10.93
N GLY A 260 4.41 12.72 11.84
CA GLY A 260 4.08 13.18 13.20
C GLY A 260 3.68 12.08 14.18
N MET A 261 3.90 10.80 13.85
CA MET A 261 3.71 9.70 14.80
C MET A 261 4.88 9.65 15.79
N GLY A 262 4.58 9.19 17.01
CA GLY A 262 5.59 8.98 18.05
C GLY A 262 6.60 7.89 17.70
N GLU A 263 7.74 7.93 18.39
CA GLU A 263 8.77 6.89 18.28
C GLU A 263 8.26 5.52 18.70
N VAL A 264 8.93 4.48 18.22
CA VAL A 264 8.66 3.10 18.61
C VAL A 264 8.93 2.90 20.11
N ASP A 265 7.94 2.40 20.81
CA ASP A 265 8.11 1.99 22.21
C ASP A 265 8.99 0.73 22.29
N LYS A 266 10.28 0.95 22.61
CA LYS A 266 11.27 -0.13 22.74
C LYS A 266 10.95 -1.13 23.84
N ALA A 267 10.18 -0.73 24.86
CA ALA A 267 9.77 -1.66 25.93
C ALA A 267 8.69 -2.62 25.42
N LYS A 268 7.71 -2.11 24.68
CA LYS A 268 6.64 -2.90 24.06
C LYS A 268 7.16 -3.82 22.95
N TYR A 269 8.03 -3.30 22.11
CA TYR A 269 8.55 -3.98 20.90
C TYR A 269 9.99 -4.48 21.06
N GLY A 270 10.38 -4.84 22.29
CA GLY A 270 11.75 -5.26 22.64
C GLY A 270 12.08 -6.72 22.35
N THR A 271 11.17 -7.51 21.78
CA THR A 271 11.44 -8.89 21.34
C THR A 271 11.29 -9.03 19.82
N LYS A 272 11.97 -10.03 19.24
CA LYS A 272 11.93 -10.31 17.81
C LYS A 272 10.50 -10.43 17.28
N ASP A 273 9.63 -11.15 18.00
CA ASP A 273 8.26 -11.40 17.56
C ASP A 273 7.39 -10.14 17.65
N LYS A 274 7.51 -9.38 18.74
CA LYS A 274 6.78 -8.11 18.89
C LYS A 274 7.24 -7.07 17.86
N LEU A 275 8.52 -6.99 17.60
CA LEU A 275 9.05 -6.08 16.58
C LEU A 275 8.63 -6.52 15.18
N ARG A 276 8.55 -7.83 14.90
CA ARG A 276 8.00 -8.36 13.64
C ARG A 276 6.54 -7.93 13.43
N GLU A 277 5.70 -7.98 14.47
CA GLU A 277 4.31 -7.51 14.41
C GLU A 277 4.25 -6.03 14.02
N LEU A 278 5.07 -5.18 14.65
CA LEU A 278 5.15 -3.75 14.33
C LEU A 278 5.65 -3.52 12.90
N ILE A 279 6.76 -4.15 12.50
CA ILE A 279 7.33 -3.98 11.15
C ILE A 279 6.31 -4.37 10.07
N ARG A 280 5.59 -5.47 10.25
CA ARG A 280 4.54 -5.90 9.33
C ARG A 280 3.38 -4.90 9.26
N ARG A 281 3.01 -4.28 10.40
CA ARG A 281 2.01 -3.20 10.46
C ARG A 281 2.51 -1.95 9.74
N GLU A 282 3.70 -1.44 10.09
CA GLU A 282 4.30 -0.29 9.45
C GLU A 282 4.40 -0.49 7.93
N ARG A 283 4.86 -1.66 7.49
CA ARG A 283 4.92 -1.99 6.07
C ARG A 283 3.54 -1.99 5.41
N THR A 284 2.51 -2.47 6.11
CA THR A 284 1.13 -2.50 5.61
C THR A 284 0.56 -1.10 5.41
N VAL A 285 0.72 -0.22 6.38
CA VAL A 285 0.12 1.13 6.35
C VAL A 285 0.94 2.10 5.51
N GLU A 286 2.25 1.99 5.55
CA GLU A 286 3.16 2.82 4.78
C GLU A 286 3.06 2.57 3.27
N LEU A 287 3.06 1.29 2.87
CA LEU A 287 3.05 0.86 1.47
C LEU A 287 1.63 0.53 0.95
N ALA A 288 0.59 0.98 1.65
CA ALA A 288 -0.79 0.77 1.22
C ALA A 288 -1.05 1.36 -0.17
N GLY A 289 -1.71 0.59 -1.04
CA GLY A 289 -2.04 1.00 -2.42
C GLY A 289 -0.89 0.90 -3.42
N GLU A 290 0.29 0.36 -3.04
CA GLU A 290 1.47 0.26 -3.90
C GLU A 290 1.69 -1.15 -4.50
N GLY A 291 0.69 -2.02 -4.46
CA GLY A 291 0.74 -3.34 -5.09
C GLY A 291 1.48 -4.43 -4.28
N LEU A 292 2.08 -4.10 -3.12
CA LEU A 292 2.97 -5.01 -2.38
C LEU A 292 2.23 -5.95 -1.41
N ARG A 293 1.03 -5.58 -0.95
CA ARG A 293 0.31 -6.28 0.12
C ARG A 293 0.12 -7.78 -0.13
N ARG A 294 -0.29 -8.16 -1.36
CA ARG A 294 -0.54 -9.57 -1.68
C ARG A 294 0.71 -10.43 -1.50
N ALA A 295 1.85 -9.96 -2.01
CA ALA A 295 3.11 -10.66 -1.87
C ALA A 295 3.53 -10.80 -0.39
N ASP A 296 3.35 -9.73 0.40
CA ASP A 296 3.67 -9.73 1.81
C ASP A 296 2.85 -10.74 2.61
N ILE A 297 1.52 -10.77 2.48
CA ILE A 297 0.66 -11.71 3.22
C ILE A 297 0.83 -13.16 2.78
N VAL A 298 1.29 -13.40 1.56
CA VAL A 298 1.59 -14.75 1.04
C VAL A 298 2.93 -15.27 1.58
N ARG A 299 3.95 -14.41 1.70
CA ARG A 299 5.27 -14.81 2.21
C ARG A 299 5.34 -14.84 3.75
N TRP A 300 4.57 -14.01 4.44
CA TRP A 300 4.52 -14.03 5.90
C TRP A 300 3.81 -15.26 6.43
N GLN A 301 4.45 -15.89 7.42
CA GLN A 301 3.90 -17.06 8.09
C GLN A 301 3.40 -16.68 9.49
N GLU A 302 2.31 -17.31 9.89
CA GLU A 302 1.75 -17.25 11.25
C GLU A 302 1.17 -18.62 11.57
N ASP A 303 1.58 -19.22 12.68
CA ASP A 303 1.18 -20.57 13.10
C ASP A 303 1.36 -21.65 12.00
N GLY A 304 2.41 -21.54 11.20
CA GLY A 304 2.75 -22.48 10.12
C GLY A 304 1.90 -22.34 8.85
N LYS A 305 1.08 -21.28 8.74
CA LYS A 305 0.27 -20.97 7.55
C LYS A 305 0.63 -19.60 7.00
N MET A 306 0.31 -19.38 5.73
CA MET A 306 0.42 -18.04 5.15
C MET A 306 -0.54 -17.09 5.87
N LEU A 307 -0.07 -15.86 6.17
CA LEU A 307 -0.94 -14.82 6.73
C LEU A 307 -2.16 -14.57 5.83
N ALA A 308 -2.02 -14.76 4.52
CA ALA A 308 -3.12 -14.67 3.56
C ALA A 308 -4.30 -15.60 3.91
N GLU A 309 -4.04 -16.79 4.43
CA GLU A 309 -5.10 -17.73 4.85
C GLU A 309 -5.89 -17.22 6.06
N LYS A 310 -5.33 -16.33 6.85
CA LYS A 310 -6.01 -15.69 7.98
C LYS A 310 -6.77 -14.44 7.56
N VAL A 311 -6.13 -13.56 6.76
CA VAL A 311 -6.69 -12.22 6.48
C VAL A 311 -7.58 -12.17 5.22
N MET A 312 -7.52 -13.21 4.36
CA MET A 312 -8.29 -13.29 3.12
C MET A 312 -9.49 -14.24 3.22
N ASN A 313 -9.74 -14.83 4.37
CA ASN A 313 -10.90 -15.71 4.60
C ASN A 313 -11.97 -15.01 5.42
N GLY A 314 -13.23 -15.42 5.21
CA GLY A 314 -14.38 -14.88 5.91
C GLY A 314 -14.99 -13.65 5.25
N ASP A 315 -15.84 -12.98 6.00
CA ASP A 315 -16.62 -11.85 5.51
C ASP A 315 -15.77 -10.58 5.39
N LEU A 316 -15.81 -9.98 4.21
CA LEU A 316 -15.33 -8.61 4.01
C LEU A 316 -16.48 -7.67 4.38
N LEU A 317 -16.20 -6.79 5.35
CA LEU A 317 -17.19 -5.88 5.89
C LEU A 317 -16.97 -4.45 5.41
N ARG A 318 -18.07 -3.69 5.30
CA ARG A 318 -18.06 -2.22 5.25
C ARG A 318 -18.79 -1.66 6.45
N VAL A 319 -18.43 -0.45 6.86
CA VAL A 319 -19.20 0.29 7.88
C VAL A 319 -20.52 0.78 7.31
N THR A 320 -21.53 0.90 8.17
CA THR A 320 -22.83 1.51 7.89
C THR A 320 -23.15 2.57 8.94
N GLY A 321 -23.88 3.61 8.56
CA GLY A 321 -24.19 4.71 9.45
C GLY A 321 -24.76 5.87 8.66
N THR A 322 -24.57 7.10 9.15
CA THR A 322 -25.04 8.34 8.54
C THR A 322 -23.98 9.42 8.60
N ILE A 323 -24.13 10.49 7.81
CA ILE A 323 -23.29 11.68 7.87
C ILE A 323 -23.98 12.78 8.66
N ASN A 324 -23.33 13.22 9.74
CA ASN A 324 -23.69 14.40 10.50
C ASN A 324 -23.04 15.64 9.88
N TYR A 325 -23.75 16.34 9.02
CA TYR A 325 -23.26 17.56 8.38
C TYR A 325 -23.10 18.75 9.35
N GLY A 326 -23.66 18.67 10.56
CA GLY A 326 -23.50 19.69 11.60
C GLY A 326 -22.19 19.56 12.39
N GLU A 327 -21.47 18.43 12.23
CA GLU A 327 -20.19 18.22 12.89
C GLU A 327 -19.05 18.91 12.13
N SER A 328 -18.29 19.73 12.82
CA SER A 328 -17.19 20.52 12.25
C SER A 328 -15.93 19.70 11.99
N GLU A 329 -15.69 18.64 12.80
CA GLU A 329 -14.52 17.76 12.69
C GLU A 329 -14.77 16.66 11.64
N PRO A 330 -14.10 16.67 10.49
CA PRO A 330 -14.37 15.72 9.40
C PRO A 330 -14.31 14.24 9.82
N THR A 331 -13.41 13.90 10.74
CA THR A 331 -13.22 12.53 11.22
C THR A 331 -14.36 12.02 12.11
N LYS A 332 -15.22 12.91 12.59
CA LYS A 332 -16.40 12.60 13.43
C LYS A 332 -17.73 12.74 12.71
N ARG A 333 -17.75 13.29 11.49
CA ARG A 333 -19.01 13.43 10.72
C ARG A 333 -19.68 12.10 10.40
N ALA A 334 -18.89 11.04 10.16
CA ALA A 334 -19.44 9.69 9.98
C ALA A 334 -19.84 9.11 11.34
N GLU A 335 -21.13 8.96 11.58
CA GLU A 335 -21.70 8.29 12.75
C GLU A 335 -21.98 6.82 12.42
N ILE A 336 -21.08 5.92 12.79
CA ILE A 336 -21.18 4.51 12.46
C ILE A 336 -22.14 3.81 13.43
N THR A 337 -23.08 3.06 12.87
CA THR A 337 -24.10 2.31 13.64
C THR A 337 -24.00 0.81 13.48
N GLY A 338 -23.20 0.32 12.53
CA GLY A 338 -23.03 -1.09 12.29
C GLY A 338 -22.12 -1.42 11.12
N THR A 339 -22.22 -2.64 10.64
CA THR A 339 -21.49 -3.16 9.48
C THR A 339 -22.41 -3.93 8.54
N ALA A 340 -22.02 -4.04 7.28
CA ALA A 340 -22.66 -4.88 6.29
C ALA A 340 -21.62 -5.74 5.56
N VAL A 341 -22.01 -6.97 5.23
CA VAL A 341 -21.16 -7.89 4.45
C VAL A 341 -21.14 -7.44 2.99
N ILE A 342 -19.93 -7.29 2.43
CA ILE A 342 -19.71 -7.02 1.00
C ILE A 342 -19.67 -8.35 0.24
N GLU A 343 -18.83 -9.27 0.72
CA GLU A 343 -18.62 -10.59 0.16
C GLU A 343 -18.04 -11.54 1.21
N THR A 344 -18.22 -12.84 1.04
CA THR A 344 -17.52 -13.87 1.82
C THR A 344 -16.40 -14.46 0.96
N ARG A 345 -15.16 -14.37 1.44
CA ARG A 345 -13.97 -14.77 0.71
C ARG A 345 -13.40 -16.08 1.20
N GLN A 346 -12.75 -16.81 0.29
CA GLN A 346 -12.04 -18.04 0.59
C GLN A 346 -10.65 -18.01 -0.07
N PHE A 347 -9.64 -18.24 0.74
CA PHE A 347 -8.24 -18.35 0.32
C PHE A 347 -7.65 -19.64 0.88
N SER A 348 -6.95 -20.38 0.06
CA SER A 348 -6.27 -21.63 0.44
C SER A 348 -4.83 -21.64 -0.07
N SER A 349 -4.04 -22.63 0.32
CA SER A 349 -2.63 -22.74 -0.08
C SER A 349 -2.43 -22.74 -1.60
N ARG A 350 -3.37 -23.28 -2.38
CA ARG A 350 -3.33 -23.26 -3.86
C ARG A 350 -3.35 -21.83 -4.43
N ASN A 351 -3.93 -20.87 -3.70
CA ASN A 351 -4.03 -19.48 -4.12
C ASN A 351 -2.71 -18.70 -3.89
N ARG A 352 -1.65 -19.36 -3.40
CA ARG A 352 -0.30 -18.80 -3.31
C ARG A 352 0.15 -18.27 -4.66
N TYR A 353 -0.08 -19.04 -5.71
CA TYR A 353 0.26 -18.66 -7.08
C TYR A 353 -0.97 -18.13 -7.82
N LEU A 354 -0.76 -17.20 -8.74
CA LEU A 354 -1.79 -16.79 -9.68
C LEU A 354 -1.98 -17.91 -10.72
N PRO A 355 -3.21 -18.23 -11.10
CA PRO A 355 -3.46 -19.24 -12.13
C PRO A 355 -2.91 -18.73 -13.48
N ILE A 356 -2.35 -19.65 -14.26
CA ILE A 356 -1.97 -19.36 -15.64
C ILE A 356 -3.25 -19.17 -16.45
N PRO A 357 -3.40 -18.07 -17.21
CA PRO A 357 -4.58 -17.85 -18.03
C PRO A 357 -4.82 -19.01 -19.01
N GLN A 358 -6.07 -19.46 -19.15
CA GLN A 358 -6.44 -20.57 -20.03
C GLN A 358 -5.99 -20.30 -21.47
N THR A 359 -6.14 -19.06 -21.95
CA THR A 359 -5.70 -18.66 -23.29
C THR A 359 -4.18 -18.83 -23.53
N SER A 360 -3.38 -18.73 -22.48
CA SER A 360 -1.95 -18.98 -22.55
C SER A 360 -1.64 -20.48 -22.62
N MET A 361 -2.40 -21.29 -21.85
CA MET A 361 -2.29 -22.75 -21.90
C MET A 361 -2.74 -23.31 -23.25
N ASP A 362 -3.81 -22.77 -23.84
CA ASP A 362 -4.31 -23.19 -25.16
C ASP A 362 -3.32 -22.87 -26.27
N LYS A 363 -2.57 -21.76 -26.16
CA LYS A 363 -1.56 -21.37 -27.15
C LYS A 363 -0.25 -22.16 -27.03
N ASN A 364 0.07 -22.70 -25.87
CA ASN A 364 1.30 -23.46 -25.63
C ASN A 364 1.07 -24.63 -24.66
N PRO A 365 0.28 -25.65 -25.10
CA PRO A 365 -0.09 -26.77 -24.23
C PRO A 365 1.11 -27.59 -23.71
N VAL A 366 2.21 -27.65 -24.46
CA VAL A 366 3.40 -28.43 -24.09
C VAL A 366 4.16 -27.84 -22.90
N SER A 367 4.06 -26.53 -22.66
CA SER A 367 4.73 -25.84 -21.55
C SER A 367 4.08 -26.05 -20.19
N TYR A 368 2.84 -26.61 -20.14
CA TYR A 368 2.01 -26.64 -18.93
C TYR A 368 1.62 -28.05 -18.49
N THR A 369 2.13 -29.08 -19.14
CA THR A 369 1.81 -30.50 -18.86
C THR A 369 2.79 -31.23 -17.95
N HIS A 370 3.78 -30.50 -17.35
CA HIS A 370 4.77 -31.12 -16.44
C HIS A 370 4.91 -30.37 -15.13
#